data_64b210e07a2f6e78927fa603cc97433d
#
_entry.id   64b210e07a2f6e78927fa603cc97433d
#
_cell.length_a   1.000
_cell.length_b   1.000
_cell.length_c   1.000
_cell.angle_alpha   90.00
_cell.angle_beta   90.00
_cell.angle_gamma   90.00
#
_symmetry.space_group_name_H-M   'P 1'
#
loop_
_entity.id
_entity.type
_entity.pdbx_description
1 polymer ?
#
loop_
_entity_poly.entity_id
_entity_poly.type
_entity_poly.pdbx_seq_one_letter_code
_entity_poly.pdbx_strand_id
1 'polypeptide(L)'
;GKCVGLDLVSTKLLAEKLNCDYVHMGNTGSSNERMFKNIYEWIENNNETGHYEKPLFIIGLSGTARWMFRSQHKKKYFDLQPAHVQNYDDEALEKVNEKVTNWRDDVNELRKFMEYYITWIYDIEEHDLKLQRSVMMLHHYLKGNNCDYRIHNSLEDSLGDIKDKINYISFQDDNYKGEDTWKNFLMW
;
A
#
# COMPACT_ATOMS: atom_id res chain seq x y z
N GLY A 1 -6.81 -2.08 17.25
CA GLY A 1 -5.83 -3.15 17.30
C GLY A 1 -4.60 -2.71 18.08
N LYS A 2 -4.00 -3.57 18.91
CA LYS A 2 -2.74 -3.26 19.59
C LYS A 2 -1.65 -3.13 18.54
N CYS A 3 -0.92 -2.01 18.55
CA CYS A 3 0.27 -1.87 17.73
C CYS A 3 1.26 -2.96 18.13
N VAL A 4 1.63 -3.80 17.18
CA VAL A 4 2.73 -4.75 17.35
C VAL A 4 4.01 -3.92 17.46
N GLY A 5 4.85 -4.20 18.44
CA GLY A 5 6.14 -3.51 18.58
C GLY A 5 6.98 -3.66 17.30
N LEU A 6 7.78 -2.66 16.96
CA LEU A 6 8.63 -2.67 15.77
C LEU A 6 9.51 -3.93 15.65
N ASP A 7 9.82 -4.56 16.79
CA ASP A 7 10.62 -5.79 16.83
C ASP A 7 9.91 -7.05 16.31
N LEU A 8 8.58 -7.00 16.16
CA LEU A 8 7.75 -8.11 15.64
C LEU A 8 7.22 -7.82 14.23
N VAL A 9 7.77 -6.84 13.54
CA VAL A 9 7.38 -6.57 12.14
C VAL A 9 7.91 -7.70 11.26
N SER A 10 7.04 -8.29 10.46
CA SER A 10 7.35 -9.43 9.59
C SER A 10 8.59 -9.19 8.69
N THR A 11 8.77 -7.96 8.22
CA THR A 11 9.95 -7.57 7.42
C THR A 11 11.25 -7.68 8.19
N LYS A 12 11.28 -7.31 9.48
CA LYS A 12 12.46 -7.46 10.33
C LYS A 12 12.79 -8.94 10.56
N LEU A 13 11.79 -9.76 10.91
CA LEU A 13 11.97 -11.19 11.11
C LEU A 13 12.47 -11.91 9.86
N LEU A 14 11.99 -11.47 8.68
CA LEU A 14 12.46 -12.00 7.41
C LEU A 14 13.92 -11.60 7.16
N ALA A 15 14.28 -10.34 7.38
CA ALA A 15 15.65 -9.85 7.21
C ALA A 15 16.63 -10.57 8.14
N GLU A 16 16.27 -10.81 9.39
CA GLU A 16 17.07 -11.61 10.34
C GLU A 16 17.31 -13.03 9.82
N LYS A 17 16.27 -13.69 9.26
CA LYS A 17 16.40 -15.03 8.67
C LYS A 17 17.25 -15.06 7.40
N LEU A 18 17.17 -14.03 6.59
CA LEU A 18 17.96 -13.90 5.37
C LEU A 18 19.35 -13.33 5.61
N ASN A 19 19.66 -12.93 6.85
CA ASN A 19 20.90 -12.29 7.25
C ASN A 19 21.23 -11.06 6.38
N CYS A 20 20.25 -10.17 6.21
CA CYS A 20 20.36 -8.95 5.42
C CYS A 20 19.79 -7.73 6.18
N ASP A 21 20.15 -6.54 5.72
CA ASP A 21 19.55 -5.30 6.18
C ASP A 21 18.11 -5.16 5.70
N TYR A 22 17.31 -4.35 6.38
CA TYR A 22 15.95 -4.07 5.95
C TYR A 22 15.58 -2.59 6.09
N VAL A 23 14.69 -2.15 5.23
CA VAL A 23 14.07 -0.82 5.28
C VAL A 23 12.55 -1.00 5.33
N HIS A 24 11.93 -0.48 6.39
CA HIS A 24 10.48 -0.49 6.49
C HIS A 24 9.88 0.77 5.86
N MET A 25 9.19 0.60 4.72
CA MET A 25 8.58 1.71 3.96
C MET A 25 7.05 1.74 4.08
N GLY A 26 6.46 0.77 4.79
CA GLY A 26 5.02 0.68 4.98
C GLY A 26 4.51 1.71 6.00
N ASN A 27 3.36 2.31 5.68
CA ASN A 27 2.61 3.15 6.61
C ASN A 27 1.18 2.64 6.72
N THR A 28 0.66 2.59 7.93
CA THR A 28 -0.73 2.20 8.17
C THR A 28 -1.68 3.12 7.38
N GLY A 29 -2.61 2.53 6.66
CA GLY A 29 -3.61 3.29 5.88
C GLY A 29 -3.12 3.79 4.52
N SER A 30 -1.90 3.45 4.09
CA SER A 30 -1.39 3.84 2.76
C SER A 30 -2.21 3.27 1.62
N SER A 31 -2.36 4.06 0.58
CA SER A 31 -2.84 3.62 -0.73
C SER A 31 -1.75 2.87 -1.51
N ASN A 32 -2.15 2.11 -2.53
CA ASN A 32 -1.23 1.45 -3.45
C ASN A 32 -0.34 2.47 -4.18
N GLU A 33 -0.90 3.61 -4.58
CA GLU A 33 -0.18 4.69 -5.26
C GLU A 33 0.96 5.25 -4.39
N ARG A 34 0.73 5.42 -3.08
CA ARG A 34 1.79 5.85 -2.16
C ARG A 34 2.90 4.81 -2.05
N MET A 35 2.53 3.53 -1.94
CA MET A 35 3.53 2.46 -1.86
C MET A 35 4.41 2.45 -3.10
N PHE A 36 3.81 2.53 -4.29
CA PHE A 36 4.56 2.55 -5.56
C PHE A 36 5.45 3.79 -5.66
N LYS A 37 4.92 4.97 -5.29
CA LYS A 37 5.72 6.20 -5.22
C LYS A 37 6.95 6.04 -4.33
N ASN A 38 6.77 5.49 -3.12
CA ASN A 38 7.89 5.28 -2.19
C ASN A 38 8.93 4.31 -2.77
N ILE A 39 8.52 3.26 -3.48
CA ILE A 39 9.41 2.31 -4.15
C ILE A 39 10.22 3.02 -5.24
N TYR A 40 9.56 3.80 -6.12
CA TYR A 40 10.25 4.54 -7.18
C TYR A 40 11.28 5.51 -6.59
N GLU A 41 10.91 6.33 -5.62
CA GLU A 41 11.80 7.28 -4.96
C GLU A 41 12.98 6.58 -4.26
N TRP A 42 12.73 5.42 -3.65
CA TRP A 42 13.79 4.64 -3.01
C TRP A 42 14.79 4.11 -4.03
N ILE A 43 14.32 3.56 -5.16
CA ILE A 43 15.20 3.03 -6.22
C ILE A 43 16.01 4.15 -6.87
N GLU A 44 15.42 5.30 -7.16
CA GLU A 44 16.11 6.46 -7.71
C GLU A 44 17.25 6.90 -6.77
N ASN A 45 16.96 7.06 -5.48
CA ASN A 45 17.98 7.40 -4.49
C ASN A 45 19.05 6.32 -4.36
N ASN A 46 18.71 5.04 -4.43
CA ASN A 46 19.67 3.95 -4.36
C ASN A 46 20.57 3.91 -5.60
N ASN A 47 20.01 4.15 -6.78
CA ASN A 47 20.80 4.23 -8.02
C ASN A 47 21.82 5.37 -7.99
N GLU A 48 21.50 6.49 -7.33
CA GLU A 48 22.44 7.60 -7.14
C GLU A 48 23.53 7.27 -6.13
N THR A 49 23.20 6.55 -5.05
CA THR A 49 24.15 6.26 -3.95
C THR A 49 24.92 4.96 -4.09
N GLY A 50 24.37 4.00 -4.88
CA GLY A 50 24.93 2.66 -5.02
C GLY A 50 24.97 1.83 -3.74
N HIS A 51 24.08 2.14 -2.78
CA HIS A 51 24.13 1.56 -1.43
C HIS A 51 23.72 0.10 -1.36
N TYR A 52 22.76 -0.33 -2.20
CA TYR A 52 22.29 -1.72 -2.28
C TYR A 52 22.43 -2.26 -3.71
N GLU A 53 23.09 -3.39 -3.86
CA GLU A 53 23.35 -3.98 -5.17
C GLU A 53 22.14 -4.71 -5.75
N LYS A 54 21.38 -5.43 -4.92
CA LYS A 54 20.22 -6.24 -5.35
C LYS A 54 19.13 -6.24 -4.28
N PRO A 55 18.28 -5.20 -4.22
CA PRO A 55 17.23 -5.13 -3.23
C PRO A 55 16.08 -6.11 -3.52
N LEU A 56 15.48 -6.65 -2.45
CA LEU A 56 14.25 -7.44 -2.50
C LEU A 56 13.09 -6.62 -1.93
N PHE A 57 12.08 -6.37 -2.74
CA PHE A 57 10.84 -5.70 -2.31
C PHE A 57 9.75 -6.70 -1.93
N ILE A 58 9.19 -6.57 -0.73
CA ILE A 58 7.98 -7.29 -0.31
C ILE A 58 6.83 -6.30 -0.28
N ILE A 59 5.85 -6.49 -1.16
CA ILE A 59 4.82 -5.50 -1.47
C ILE A 59 3.45 -6.08 -1.12
N GLY A 60 2.85 -5.58 -0.04
CA GLY A 60 1.49 -5.92 0.34
C GLY A 60 0.49 -4.92 -0.21
N LEU A 61 -0.29 -5.32 -1.21
CA LEU A 61 -1.29 -4.44 -1.81
C LEU A 61 -2.44 -4.16 -0.86
N SER A 62 -2.83 -2.92 -0.82
CA SER A 62 -3.97 -2.39 -0.07
C SER A 62 -5.24 -2.43 -0.94
N GLY A 63 -6.42 -2.26 -0.33
CA GLY A 63 -7.68 -2.14 -1.08
C GLY A 63 -7.68 -0.96 -2.06
N THR A 64 -8.39 -1.13 -3.17
CA THR A 64 -8.46 -0.15 -4.27
C THR A 64 -9.27 1.10 -3.94
N ALA A 65 -10.11 1.04 -2.89
CA ALA A 65 -10.87 2.21 -2.42
C ALA A 65 -10.02 3.29 -1.73
N ARG A 66 -8.73 3.02 -1.48
CA ARG A 66 -7.80 3.99 -0.91
C ARG A 66 -7.23 4.86 -2.02
N TRP A 67 -7.24 6.16 -1.79
CA TRP A 67 -6.84 7.15 -2.78
C TRP A 67 -5.77 8.09 -2.24
N MET A 68 -4.67 8.24 -2.98
CA MET A 68 -3.63 9.22 -2.71
C MET A 68 -3.89 10.50 -3.51
N PHE A 69 -3.84 11.64 -2.85
CA PHE A 69 -3.86 12.93 -3.52
C PHE A 69 -2.85 13.89 -2.91
N ARG A 70 -2.48 14.91 -3.69
CA ARG A 70 -1.59 15.96 -3.23
C ARG A 70 -2.39 17.20 -2.86
N SER A 71 -2.38 17.57 -1.59
CA SER A 71 -2.98 18.83 -1.18
C SER A 71 -2.21 20.00 -1.78
N GLN A 72 -2.90 20.84 -2.54
CA GLN A 72 -2.31 22.04 -3.11
C GLN A 72 -1.91 23.04 -2.02
N HIS A 73 -2.69 23.13 -0.96
CA HIS A 73 -2.44 24.01 0.17
C HIS A 73 -1.23 23.58 1.00
N LYS A 74 -1.21 22.32 1.44
CA LYS A 74 -0.13 21.79 2.30
C LYS A 74 1.11 21.32 1.52
N LYS A 75 1.03 21.24 0.18
CA LYS A 75 2.09 20.72 -0.71
C LYS A 75 2.58 19.31 -0.35
N LYS A 76 1.74 18.52 0.33
CA LYS A 76 2.01 17.16 0.80
C LYS A 76 1.00 16.17 0.23
N TYR A 77 1.42 14.90 0.17
CA TYR A 77 0.55 13.79 -0.22
C TYR A 77 -0.18 13.23 1.00
N PHE A 78 -1.43 12.86 0.79
CA PHE A 78 -2.33 12.27 1.79
C PHE A 78 -3.02 11.07 1.19
N ASP A 79 -3.37 10.10 2.06
CA ASP A 79 -4.20 8.98 1.71
C ASP A 79 -5.56 9.15 2.35
N LEU A 80 -6.63 9.01 1.56
CA LEU A 80 -8.00 8.92 2.03
C LEU A 80 -8.56 7.53 1.75
N GLN A 81 -9.50 7.12 2.58
CA GLN A 81 -10.25 5.89 2.42
C GLN A 81 -11.76 6.21 2.40
N PRO A 82 -12.28 6.77 1.29
CA PRO A 82 -13.65 7.25 1.22
C PRO A 82 -14.70 6.16 1.46
N ALA A 83 -14.41 4.91 1.09
CA ALA A 83 -15.31 3.78 1.32
C ALA A 83 -15.67 3.56 2.79
N HIS A 84 -14.87 4.09 3.70
CA HIS A 84 -15.11 3.97 5.14
C HIS A 84 -15.70 5.24 5.78
N VAL A 85 -16.17 6.19 4.97
CA VAL A 85 -16.72 7.46 5.47
C VAL A 85 -17.83 7.28 6.52
N GLN A 86 -18.65 6.24 6.38
CA GLN A 86 -19.72 5.92 7.32
C GLN A 86 -19.21 5.48 8.70
N ASN A 87 -17.96 5.01 8.78
CA ASN A 87 -17.32 4.57 10.01
C ASN A 87 -16.55 5.69 10.72
N TYR A 88 -16.46 6.87 10.11
CA TYR A 88 -15.84 8.03 10.72
C TYR A 88 -16.86 8.81 11.53
N ASP A 89 -16.68 8.88 12.85
CA ASP A 89 -17.35 9.88 13.67
C ASP A 89 -16.75 11.28 13.41
N ASP A 90 -17.40 12.31 13.96
CA ASP A 90 -16.97 13.68 13.71
C ASP A 90 -15.56 13.96 14.24
N GLU A 91 -15.15 13.35 15.36
CA GLU A 91 -13.79 13.48 15.90
C GLU A 91 -12.74 12.88 14.97
N ALA A 92 -13.02 11.71 14.37
CA ALA A 92 -12.12 11.09 13.41
C ALA A 92 -12.02 11.92 12.13
N LEU A 93 -13.13 12.49 11.66
CA LEU A 93 -13.14 13.39 10.50
C LEU A 93 -12.42 14.70 10.77
N GLU A 94 -12.54 15.27 11.96
CA GLU A 94 -11.78 16.47 12.37
C GLU A 94 -10.29 16.21 12.32
N LYS A 95 -9.82 15.07 12.86
CA LYS A 95 -8.41 14.66 12.78
C LYS A 95 -7.92 14.47 11.34
N VAL A 96 -8.78 13.92 10.47
CA VAL A 96 -8.48 13.80 9.04
C VAL A 96 -8.41 15.20 8.42
N ASN A 97 -9.37 16.06 8.70
CA ASN A 97 -9.41 17.41 8.16
C ASN A 97 -8.18 18.23 8.56
N GLU A 98 -7.81 18.23 9.83
CA GLU A 98 -6.59 18.91 10.32
C GLU A 98 -5.32 18.42 9.63
N LYS A 99 -5.19 17.11 9.45
CA LYS A 99 -4.00 16.51 8.83
C LYS A 99 -3.95 16.71 7.32
N VAL A 100 -5.08 16.61 6.66
CA VAL A 100 -5.17 16.36 5.22
C VAL A 100 -5.53 17.61 4.44
N THR A 101 -6.62 18.24 4.79
CA THR A 101 -7.24 19.21 3.90
C THR A 101 -7.08 20.63 4.36
N ASN A 102 -7.16 20.89 5.65
CA ASN A 102 -7.43 22.23 6.15
C ASN A 102 -8.63 22.82 5.39
N TRP A 103 -9.60 21.97 5.12
CA TRP A 103 -10.83 22.28 4.39
C TRP A 103 -11.68 23.10 5.33
N ARG A 104 -11.51 24.42 5.23
CA ARG A 104 -12.22 25.47 5.92
C ARG A 104 -13.26 24.96 6.93
N ASP A 105 -12.87 24.77 8.17
CA ASP A 105 -13.69 24.61 9.38
C ASP A 105 -14.96 23.72 9.33
N ASP A 106 -15.27 23.04 8.20
CA ASP A 106 -16.47 22.23 8.06
C ASP A 106 -16.15 20.77 7.70
N VAL A 107 -16.09 19.95 8.72
CA VAL A 107 -15.97 18.48 8.64
C VAL A 107 -17.08 17.87 7.76
N ASN A 108 -18.28 18.52 7.72
CA ASN A 108 -19.38 18.05 6.91
C ASN A 108 -19.10 18.17 5.41
N GLU A 109 -18.32 19.15 4.98
CA GLU A 109 -17.91 19.26 3.57
C GLU A 109 -16.96 18.13 3.16
N LEU A 110 -16.06 17.71 4.03
CA LEU A 110 -15.22 16.54 3.79
C LEU A 110 -16.07 15.27 3.70
N ARG A 111 -17.04 15.09 4.62
CA ARG A 111 -17.96 13.96 4.59
C ARG A 111 -18.75 13.92 3.28
N LYS A 112 -19.37 15.03 2.90
CA LYS A 112 -20.10 15.15 1.63
C LYS A 112 -19.23 14.84 0.42
N PHE A 113 -17.98 15.33 0.41
CA PHE A 113 -17.03 15.03 -0.66
C PHE A 113 -16.74 13.53 -0.74
N MET A 114 -16.49 12.87 0.39
CA MET A 114 -16.22 11.44 0.42
C MET A 114 -17.44 10.61 -0.01
N GLU A 115 -18.65 11.00 0.42
CA GLU A 115 -19.91 10.39 0.00
C GLU A 115 -20.16 10.59 -1.50
N TYR A 116 -19.93 11.79 -2.01
CA TYR A 116 -20.03 12.09 -3.44
C TYR A 116 -19.04 11.26 -4.25
N TYR A 117 -17.80 11.14 -3.79
CA TYR A 117 -16.77 10.34 -4.44
C TYR A 117 -17.20 8.87 -4.56
N ILE A 118 -17.65 8.25 -3.46
CA ILE A 118 -18.09 6.86 -3.46
C ILE A 118 -19.34 6.64 -4.31
N THR A 119 -20.27 7.60 -4.31
CA THR A 119 -21.54 7.44 -5.01
C THR A 119 -21.42 7.65 -6.52
N TRP A 120 -20.55 8.56 -6.96
CA TRP A 120 -20.57 9.06 -8.33
C TRP A 120 -19.23 8.92 -9.09
N ILE A 121 -18.13 8.70 -8.39
CA ILE A 121 -16.80 8.71 -9.01
C ILE A 121 -16.13 7.35 -8.87
N TYR A 122 -16.28 6.69 -7.72
CA TYR A 122 -15.63 5.42 -7.46
C TYR A 122 -16.32 4.29 -8.22
N ASP A 123 -15.57 3.66 -9.10
CA ASP A 123 -15.94 2.45 -9.81
C ASP A 123 -14.90 1.37 -9.47
N ILE A 124 -15.33 0.28 -8.85
CA ILE A 124 -14.44 -0.77 -8.37
C ILE A 124 -13.72 -1.47 -9.54
N GLU A 125 -14.41 -1.71 -10.64
CA GLU A 125 -13.82 -2.40 -11.79
C GLU A 125 -12.74 -1.54 -12.44
N GLU A 126 -12.99 -0.24 -12.63
CA GLU A 126 -11.99 0.68 -13.17
C GLU A 126 -10.81 0.88 -12.21
N HIS A 127 -11.04 0.89 -10.89
CA HIS A 127 -9.97 0.97 -9.90
C HIS A 127 -9.11 -0.29 -9.87
N ASP A 128 -9.70 -1.46 -10.01
CA ASP A 128 -8.98 -2.72 -10.13
C ASP A 128 -8.15 -2.77 -11.41
N LEU A 129 -8.71 -2.37 -12.55
CA LEU A 129 -7.97 -2.26 -13.81
C LEU A 129 -6.82 -1.26 -13.72
N LYS A 130 -7.03 -0.12 -13.06
CA LYS A 130 -5.97 0.88 -12.79
C LYS A 130 -4.87 0.29 -11.93
N LEU A 131 -5.22 -0.44 -10.87
CA LEU A 131 -4.25 -1.14 -10.03
C LEU A 131 -3.46 -2.17 -10.83
N GLN A 132 -4.12 -3.01 -11.61
CA GLN A 132 -3.48 -4.02 -12.46
C GLN A 132 -2.46 -3.39 -13.42
N ARG A 133 -2.82 -2.31 -14.11
CA ARG A 133 -1.91 -1.55 -14.98
C ARG A 133 -0.72 -1.00 -14.21
N SER A 134 -0.96 -0.42 -13.04
CA SER A 134 0.09 0.14 -12.18
C SER A 134 1.05 -0.91 -11.65
N VAL A 135 0.54 -2.10 -11.28
CA VAL A 135 1.35 -3.25 -10.85
C VAL A 135 2.20 -3.77 -12.01
N MET A 136 1.65 -3.84 -13.23
CA MET A 136 2.44 -4.23 -14.41
C MET A 136 3.55 -3.22 -14.72
N MET A 137 3.28 -1.92 -14.60
CA MET A 137 4.32 -0.89 -14.74
C MET A 137 5.40 -1.05 -13.68
N LEU A 138 5.02 -1.26 -12.41
CA LEU A 138 5.96 -1.50 -11.32
C LEU A 138 6.79 -2.76 -11.56
N HIS A 139 6.18 -3.86 -12.03
CA HIS A 139 6.87 -5.08 -12.40
C HIS A 139 8.02 -4.81 -13.40
N HIS A 140 7.72 -4.11 -14.50
CA HIS A 140 8.72 -3.79 -15.51
C HIS A 140 9.82 -2.85 -14.97
N TYR A 141 9.42 -1.88 -14.16
CA TYR A 141 10.36 -0.95 -13.53
C TYR A 141 11.33 -1.67 -12.57
N LEU A 142 10.81 -2.55 -11.71
CA LEU A 142 11.63 -3.33 -10.78
C LEU A 142 12.61 -4.24 -11.51
N LYS A 143 12.13 -4.95 -12.55
CA LYS A 143 13.00 -5.78 -13.38
C LYS A 143 14.08 -4.98 -14.13
N GLY A 144 13.70 -3.84 -14.68
CA GLY A 144 14.63 -2.94 -15.37
C GLY A 144 15.74 -2.40 -14.46
N ASN A 145 15.47 -2.28 -13.16
CA ASN A 145 16.42 -1.83 -12.14
C ASN A 145 17.11 -2.99 -11.38
N ASN A 146 17.05 -4.22 -11.90
CA ASN A 146 17.67 -5.40 -11.27
C ASN A 146 17.21 -5.65 -9.82
N CYS A 147 15.95 -5.34 -9.51
CA CYS A 147 15.34 -5.54 -8.20
C CYS A 147 14.56 -6.84 -8.17
N ASP A 148 14.76 -7.65 -7.13
CA ASP A 148 13.86 -8.76 -6.84
C ASP A 148 12.61 -8.23 -6.10
N TYR A 149 11.49 -8.90 -6.29
CA TYR A 149 10.26 -8.50 -5.60
C TYR A 149 9.30 -9.68 -5.42
N ARG A 150 8.40 -9.52 -4.45
CA ARG A 150 7.21 -10.34 -4.22
C ARG A 150 6.03 -9.44 -3.96
N ILE A 151 4.90 -9.71 -4.63
CA ILE A 151 3.65 -8.97 -4.45
C ILE A 151 2.60 -9.92 -3.88
N HIS A 152 1.84 -9.46 -2.93
CA HIS A 152 0.68 -10.19 -2.40
C HIS A 152 -0.49 -9.24 -2.14
N ASN A 153 -1.72 -9.76 -2.20
CA ASN A 153 -2.90 -9.04 -1.75
C ASN A 153 -3.00 -9.12 -0.24
N SER A 154 -3.07 -7.98 0.44
CA SER A 154 -3.23 -7.93 1.88
C SER A 154 -4.69 -7.84 2.32
N LEU A 155 -5.60 -7.39 1.45
CA LEU A 155 -7.00 -7.14 1.77
C LEU A 155 -7.97 -7.78 0.76
N GLU A 156 -7.82 -7.49 -0.54
CA GLU A 156 -8.77 -7.85 -1.59
C GLU A 156 -8.03 -8.45 -2.79
N ASP A 157 -8.71 -9.32 -3.53
CA ASP A 157 -8.17 -9.86 -4.75
C ASP A 157 -8.54 -8.99 -5.95
N SER A 158 -7.73 -7.99 -6.22
CA SER A 158 -7.93 -7.02 -7.30
C SER A 158 -7.00 -7.23 -8.51
N LEU A 159 -6.17 -8.29 -8.51
CA LEU A 159 -5.16 -8.49 -9.55
C LEU A 159 -5.62 -9.35 -10.73
N GLY A 160 -6.66 -10.15 -10.57
CA GLY A 160 -7.15 -11.02 -11.66
C GLY A 160 -6.03 -11.83 -12.33
N ASP A 161 -6.09 -11.91 -13.65
CA ASP A 161 -5.19 -12.74 -14.48
C ASP A 161 -3.74 -12.24 -14.56
N ILE A 162 -3.44 -11.03 -14.05
CA ILE A 162 -2.06 -10.55 -14.08
C ILE A 162 -1.15 -11.25 -13.07
N LYS A 163 -1.72 -11.97 -12.09
CA LYS A 163 -0.97 -12.73 -11.08
C LYS A 163 0.03 -13.69 -11.71
N ASP A 164 -0.33 -14.34 -12.80
CA ASP A 164 0.53 -15.29 -13.52
C ASP A 164 1.69 -14.61 -14.27
N LYS A 165 1.63 -13.30 -14.44
CA LYS A 165 2.63 -12.50 -15.18
C LYS A 165 3.65 -11.82 -14.28
N ILE A 166 3.44 -11.85 -12.97
CA ILE A 166 4.25 -11.16 -11.97
C ILE A 166 4.74 -12.12 -10.89
N ASN A 167 5.68 -11.70 -10.06
CA ASN A 167 6.13 -12.47 -8.90
C ASN A 167 5.10 -12.36 -7.75
N TYR A 168 3.93 -12.96 -7.97
CA TYR A 168 2.82 -12.96 -7.00
C TYR A 168 2.95 -14.11 -6.01
N ILE A 169 2.58 -13.84 -4.76
CA ILE A 169 2.45 -14.86 -3.70
C ILE A 169 1.00 -14.83 -3.22
N SER A 170 0.31 -15.96 -3.34
CA SER A 170 -0.98 -16.14 -2.70
C SER A 170 -0.79 -16.55 -1.25
N PHE A 171 -1.43 -15.83 -0.34
CA PHE A 171 -1.59 -16.24 1.06
C PHE A 171 -2.96 -16.88 1.31
N GLN A 172 -3.80 -16.94 0.30
CA GLN A 172 -5.10 -17.60 0.33
C GLN A 172 -4.97 -19.04 -0.16
N ASP A 173 -4.23 -19.87 0.58
CA ASP A 173 -4.50 -21.29 0.52
C ASP A 173 -5.68 -21.59 1.46
N ASP A 174 -6.63 -22.44 1.05
CA ASP A 174 -7.87 -22.76 1.76
C ASP A 174 -7.68 -23.30 3.20
N ASN A 175 -6.45 -23.39 3.63
CA ASN A 175 -6.02 -23.80 4.97
C ASN A 175 -5.50 -22.66 5.85
N TYR A 176 -5.87 -21.40 5.56
CA TYR A 176 -5.46 -20.25 6.38
C TYR A 176 -5.99 -20.37 7.82
N LYS A 177 -5.24 -21.06 8.66
CA LYS A 177 -5.32 -20.99 10.13
C LYS A 177 -4.10 -20.20 10.63
N GLY A 178 -4.20 -18.92 10.53
CA GLY A 178 -3.45 -17.81 11.17
C GLY A 178 -1.94 -17.92 11.41
N GLU A 179 -1.41 -19.04 11.88
CA GLU A 179 0.00 -19.18 12.30
C GLU A 179 0.91 -19.85 11.25
N ASP A 180 0.38 -20.71 10.40
CA ASP A 180 1.20 -21.52 9.51
C ASP A 180 1.59 -20.83 8.19
N THR A 181 0.86 -19.79 7.78
CA THR A 181 1.09 -19.09 6.51
C THR A 181 2.41 -18.35 6.48
N TRP A 182 2.79 -17.73 7.59
CA TRP A 182 4.09 -17.06 7.72
C TRP A 182 5.26 -18.04 7.74
N LYS A 183 5.06 -19.25 8.26
CA LYS A 183 6.07 -20.30 8.22
C LYS A 183 6.33 -20.79 6.80
N ASN A 184 5.28 -20.94 5.99
CA ASN A 184 5.40 -21.31 4.58
C ASN A 184 6.07 -20.21 3.74
N PHE A 185 5.77 -18.94 4.00
CA PHE A 185 6.45 -17.80 3.38
C PHE A 185 7.96 -17.78 3.65
N LEU A 186 8.37 -18.21 4.83
CA LEU A 186 9.76 -18.20 5.27
C LEU A 186 10.56 -19.48 4.87
N MET A 187 9.92 -20.45 4.21
CA MET A 187 10.57 -21.68 3.71
C MET A 187 10.96 -21.63 2.21
N TRP A 188 10.71 -20.52 1.51
CA TRP A 188 11.16 -20.25 0.15
C TRP A 188 12.35 -19.29 0.15
#